data_c1b93f5831a866e7d3a4d257ba905747
#
_entry.id   c1b93f5831a866e7d3a4d257ba905747
#
_cell.length_a   1.000
_cell.length_b   1.000
_cell.length_c   1.000
_cell.angle_alpha   90.00
_cell.angle_beta   90.00
_cell.angle_gamma   90.00
#
_symmetry.space_group_name_H-M   'P 1'
#
loop_
_entity.id
_entity.type
_entity.pdbx_description
1 polymer ?
#
loop_
_entity_poly.entity_id
_entity_poly.type
_entity_poly.pdbx_seq_one_letter_code
_entity_poly.pdbx_strand_id
1 'polypeptide(L)'
;MKKKVIIVGSGNAALCAGISALEQNAEVLILEKANKELSGGNTKYTAGAMRFAYRSGEDIKPLLKDGNDERLLVTDFGSYSEQKFAKDLLSFNNGKPLTKEQKVLISHSYETMKWLSSKGIKFEPIYNRQSFKKKGKNVFWGGLTLASENEGVGLFEQELSAYLKFGGKILYKSSVESLILKNKKVIGVKTSEEIFYGDSVILASGGFEANEDMRKKYLGEDWKFAKVRGTPNNTGDGLRMAMDIGAVFHGNFNSCHATPMDLYMKDYGNLDLEPQERKKYRKICYFLGIMLNAEGKRFLDEGKNFRNYTYAQYGAKVLEQPGHFAWQIFDKKVENLLYDEYFFKDASFVEANTLEELVRKMEGVNLKNSLNTIKSYNSSCKSNRKFDPTILDGKKTVNLKIPKSNWALTLDTPPYRAYPVTGGITFTYGGLKISDQGNVLNKEENPIEGLYACGELVGGVFLNGYPGGSGLTSGAVFGRKAGLFAGAKN
;
A
#
# COMPACT_ATOMS: atom_id res chain seq x y z
N MET A 1 -7.65 37.65 -11.76
CA MET A 1 -7.96 36.36 -12.43
C MET A 1 -7.82 35.23 -11.42
N LYS A 2 -8.54 34.13 -11.58
CA LYS A 2 -8.32 32.91 -10.79
C LYS A 2 -7.01 32.27 -11.19
N LYS A 3 -6.31 31.67 -10.23
CA LYS A 3 -5.08 30.90 -10.51
C LYS A 3 -5.45 29.60 -11.22
N LYS A 4 -4.72 29.21 -12.26
CA LYS A 4 -4.93 27.98 -13.02
C LYS A 4 -3.96 26.90 -12.54
N VAL A 5 -4.48 25.79 -12.07
CA VAL A 5 -3.70 24.64 -11.58
C VAL A 5 -3.95 23.44 -12.48
N ILE A 6 -2.87 22.85 -13.00
CA ILE A 6 -2.92 21.60 -13.76
C ILE A 6 -2.41 20.48 -12.86
N ILE A 7 -3.12 19.37 -12.83
CA ILE A 7 -2.73 18.17 -12.05
C ILE A 7 -2.55 17.00 -13.00
N VAL A 8 -1.43 16.31 -12.88
CA VAL A 8 -1.09 15.13 -13.71
C VAL A 8 -1.37 13.86 -12.93
N GLY A 9 -2.36 13.09 -13.37
CA GLY A 9 -2.88 11.88 -12.70
C GLY A 9 -4.18 12.13 -11.95
N SER A 10 -4.94 11.06 -11.63
CA SER A 10 -6.28 11.14 -11.03
C SER A 10 -6.47 10.24 -9.79
N GLY A 11 -5.38 9.76 -9.17
CA GLY A 11 -5.47 8.99 -7.92
C GLY A 11 -5.84 9.85 -6.71
N ASN A 12 -5.98 9.23 -5.52
CA ASN A 12 -6.29 9.89 -4.25
C ASN A 12 -5.47 11.17 -4.02
N ALA A 13 -4.15 11.15 -4.24
CA ALA A 13 -3.32 12.34 -4.05
C ALA A 13 -3.70 13.49 -5.00
N ALA A 14 -4.00 13.16 -6.26
CA ALA A 14 -4.42 14.13 -7.28
C ALA A 14 -5.78 14.77 -6.95
N LEU A 15 -6.74 13.94 -6.54
CA LEU A 15 -8.08 14.41 -6.19
C LEU A 15 -8.06 15.25 -4.91
N CYS A 16 -7.29 14.84 -3.90
CA CYS A 16 -7.06 15.65 -2.70
C CYS A 16 -6.40 17.01 -3.04
N ALA A 17 -5.41 17.01 -3.95
CA ALA A 17 -4.77 18.25 -4.40
C ALA A 17 -5.77 19.15 -5.17
N GLY A 18 -6.58 18.54 -6.03
CA GLY A 18 -7.60 19.25 -6.78
C GLY A 18 -8.66 19.91 -5.91
N ILE A 19 -9.23 19.16 -4.96
CA ILE A 19 -10.21 19.69 -4.01
C ILE A 19 -9.59 20.84 -3.20
N SER A 20 -8.37 20.65 -2.68
CA SER A 20 -7.70 21.68 -1.89
C SER A 20 -7.36 22.94 -2.68
N ALA A 21 -6.98 22.82 -3.96
CA ALA A 21 -6.75 23.96 -4.83
C ALA A 21 -8.06 24.72 -5.18
N LEU A 22 -9.16 23.99 -5.39
CA LEU A 22 -10.49 24.58 -5.61
C LEU A 22 -10.96 25.35 -4.37
N GLU A 23 -10.66 24.90 -3.15
CA GLU A 23 -10.92 25.65 -1.91
C GLU A 23 -10.18 26.99 -1.85
N GLN A 24 -9.07 27.15 -2.59
CA GLN A 24 -8.36 28.42 -2.78
C GLN A 24 -8.94 29.27 -3.93
N ASN A 25 -10.11 28.89 -4.44
CA ASN A 25 -10.77 29.58 -5.58
C ASN A 25 -9.95 29.51 -6.89
N ALA A 26 -9.09 28.50 -7.06
CA ALA A 26 -8.37 28.24 -8.31
C ALA A 26 -9.28 27.59 -9.37
N GLU A 27 -8.89 27.69 -10.64
CA GLU A 27 -9.40 26.83 -11.72
C GLU A 27 -8.50 25.58 -11.77
N VAL A 28 -9.09 24.39 -11.71
CA VAL A 28 -8.32 23.15 -11.66
C VAL A 28 -8.69 22.21 -12.79
N LEU A 29 -7.66 21.73 -13.50
CA LEU A 29 -7.77 20.73 -14.55
C LEU A 29 -6.90 19.54 -14.20
N ILE A 30 -7.50 18.35 -14.11
CA ILE A 30 -6.80 17.07 -14.03
C ILE A 30 -6.62 16.50 -15.43
N LEU A 31 -5.39 16.04 -15.76
CA LEU A 31 -5.05 15.28 -16.95
C LEU A 31 -4.75 13.83 -16.55
N GLU A 32 -5.56 12.91 -17.01
CA GLU A 32 -5.46 11.49 -16.70
C GLU A 32 -5.09 10.68 -17.97
N LYS A 33 -4.02 9.89 -17.87
CA LYS A 33 -3.50 9.07 -18.95
C LYS A 33 -4.47 7.94 -19.36
N ALA A 34 -5.13 7.32 -18.36
CA ALA A 34 -6.08 6.25 -18.58
C ALA A 34 -7.41 6.75 -19.16
N ASN A 35 -8.21 5.83 -19.69
CA ASN A 35 -9.63 6.07 -19.93
C ASN A 35 -10.38 6.22 -18.59
N LYS A 36 -11.64 6.61 -18.65
CA LYS A 36 -12.47 6.87 -17.46
C LYS A 36 -12.60 5.62 -16.57
N GLU A 37 -12.78 4.46 -17.15
CA GLU A 37 -13.01 3.18 -16.47
C GLU A 37 -11.76 2.74 -15.68
N LEU A 38 -10.58 2.92 -16.25
CA LEU A 38 -9.29 2.56 -15.67
C LEU A 38 -8.61 3.69 -14.88
N SER A 39 -9.23 4.88 -14.82
CA SER A 39 -8.69 6.03 -14.07
C SER A 39 -8.70 5.78 -12.56
N GLY A 40 -7.97 6.60 -11.81
CA GLY A 40 -7.86 6.53 -10.35
C GLY A 40 -6.57 5.88 -9.85
N GLY A 41 -5.67 5.51 -10.75
CA GLY A 41 -4.36 4.94 -10.40
C GLY A 41 -4.47 3.76 -9.43
N ASN A 42 -3.49 3.59 -8.58
CA ASN A 42 -3.47 2.50 -7.60
C ASN A 42 -4.54 2.63 -6.49
N THR A 43 -5.18 3.77 -6.33
CA THR A 43 -6.22 3.96 -5.31
C THR A 43 -7.31 2.90 -5.42
N LYS A 44 -7.81 2.62 -6.62
CA LYS A 44 -8.87 1.64 -6.89
C LYS A 44 -8.49 0.19 -6.55
N TYR A 45 -7.19 -0.12 -6.46
CA TYR A 45 -6.71 -1.48 -6.16
C TYR A 45 -6.43 -1.71 -4.68
N THR A 46 -6.63 -0.68 -3.84
CA THR A 46 -6.40 -0.76 -2.39
C THR A 46 -7.64 -1.28 -1.65
N ALA A 47 -7.45 -1.64 -0.38
CA ALA A 47 -8.56 -1.92 0.53
C ALA A 47 -9.15 -0.64 1.16
N GLY A 48 -8.83 0.54 0.65
CA GLY A 48 -9.34 1.81 1.18
C GLY A 48 -8.93 2.15 2.61
N ALA A 49 -8.06 1.35 3.22
CA ALA A 49 -7.66 1.49 4.62
C ALA A 49 -6.68 2.66 4.81
N MET A 50 -6.96 3.54 5.77
CA MET A 50 -6.16 4.73 6.07
C MET A 50 -5.67 4.70 7.51
N ARG A 51 -4.34 4.87 7.70
CA ARG A 51 -3.69 4.93 9.01
C ARG A 51 -3.46 6.37 9.39
N PHE A 52 -3.89 6.75 10.57
CA PHE A 52 -3.75 8.11 11.11
C PHE A 52 -3.59 8.07 12.63
N ALA A 53 -3.05 9.13 13.21
CA ALA A 53 -2.93 9.27 14.66
C ALA A 53 -4.29 9.64 15.27
N TYR A 54 -4.64 9.02 16.40
CA TYR A 54 -5.84 9.35 17.19
C TYR A 54 -5.61 8.99 18.66
N ARG A 55 -6.30 9.65 19.57
CA ARG A 55 -6.12 9.50 21.02
C ARG A 55 -7.07 8.47 21.62
N SER A 56 -8.29 8.38 21.08
CA SER A 56 -9.34 7.48 21.57
C SER A 56 -10.41 7.24 20.52
N GLY A 57 -11.41 6.42 20.84
CA GLY A 57 -12.60 6.22 20.02
C GLY A 57 -13.40 7.49 19.75
N GLU A 58 -13.28 8.51 20.61
CA GLU A 58 -13.95 9.80 20.39
C GLU A 58 -13.39 10.55 19.16
N ASP A 59 -12.10 10.38 18.86
CA ASP A 59 -11.50 10.92 17.62
C ASP A 59 -11.97 10.14 16.37
N ILE A 60 -12.42 8.89 16.54
CA ILE A 60 -12.90 8.02 15.45
C ILE A 60 -14.35 8.31 15.06
N LYS A 61 -15.23 8.48 16.07
CA LYS A 61 -16.68 8.64 15.87
C LYS A 61 -17.07 9.70 14.83
N PRO A 62 -16.47 10.92 14.82
CA PRO A 62 -16.83 11.97 13.85
C PRO A 62 -16.47 11.63 12.40
N LEU A 63 -15.63 10.60 12.18
CA LEU A 63 -15.18 10.19 10.86
C LEU A 63 -16.09 9.13 10.25
N LEU A 64 -16.96 8.50 11.06
CA LEU A 64 -17.75 7.36 10.64
C LEU A 64 -18.91 7.77 9.74
N LYS A 65 -19.15 6.94 8.72
CA LYS A 65 -20.32 7.00 7.83
C LYS A 65 -21.64 6.90 8.62
N ASP A 66 -21.67 5.99 9.56
CA ASP A 66 -22.83 5.70 10.40
C ASP A 66 -22.42 5.70 11.88
N GLY A 67 -22.81 6.75 12.58
CA GLY A 67 -22.63 6.86 14.03
C GLY A 67 -23.58 6.00 14.85
N ASN A 68 -24.59 5.38 14.23
CA ASN A 68 -25.62 4.57 14.88
C ASN A 68 -25.38 3.05 14.76
N ASP A 69 -24.24 2.63 14.19
CA ASP A 69 -23.86 1.21 14.13
C ASP A 69 -23.77 0.66 15.58
N GLU A 70 -24.68 -0.25 15.95
CA GLU A 70 -24.74 -0.84 17.31
C GLU A 70 -23.42 -1.50 17.72
N ARG A 71 -22.60 -1.97 16.76
CA ARG A 71 -21.27 -2.53 17.04
C ARG A 71 -20.36 -1.53 17.73
N LEU A 72 -20.56 -0.22 17.52
CA LEU A 72 -19.76 0.84 18.13
C LEU A 72 -19.88 0.84 19.67
N LEU A 73 -21.03 0.44 20.23
CA LEU A 73 -21.25 0.35 21.67
C LEU A 73 -20.33 -0.67 22.35
N VAL A 74 -19.94 -1.70 21.61
CA VAL A 74 -19.06 -2.78 22.08
C VAL A 74 -17.71 -2.79 21.37
N THR A 75 -17.28 -1.63 20.86
CA THR A 75 -15.99 -1.49 20.15
C THR A 75 -14.98 -0.73 20.98
N ASP A 76 -13.80 -1.32 21.12
CA ASP A 76 -12.61 -0.68 21.68
C ASP A 76 -11.62 -0.39 20.53
N PHE A 77 -11.55 0.87 20.12
CA PHE A 77 -10.61 1.34 19.09
C PHE A 77 -9.19 1.52 19.63
N GLY A 78 -9.01 1.48 20.95
CA GLY A 78 -7.73 1.80 21.58
C GLY A 78 -7.29 3.23 21.31
N SER A 79 -5.97 3.40 21.21
CA SER A 79 -5.33 4.66 20.82
C SER A 79 -4.16 4.40 19.88
N TYR A 80 -3.88 5.35 19.01
CA TYR A 80 -2.72 5.34 18.13
C TYR A 80 -2.12 6.74 18.05
N SER A 81 -1.32 7.07 19.06
CA SER A 81 -0.74 8.42 19.18
C SER A 81 0.29 8.70 18.09
N GLU A 82 0.62 9.97 17.89
CA GLU A 82 1.71 10.38 16.99
C GLU A 82 3.05 9.71 17.38
N GLN A 83 3.33 9.54 18.68
CA GLN A 83 4.54 8.84 19.14
C GLN A 83 4.53 7.36 18.74
N LYS A 84 3.38 6.70 18.77
CA LYS A 84 3.26 5.32 18.32
C LYS A 84 3.41 5.21 16.80
N PHE A 85 2.82 6.13 16.05
CA PHE A 85 3.00 6.21 14.61
C PHE A 85 4.47 6.47 14.24
N ALA A 86 5.13 7.39 14.95
CA ALA A 86 6.56 7.67 14.82
C ALA A 86 7.41 6.41 15.07
N LYS A 87 7.13 5.68 16.16
CA LYS A 87 7.82 4.41 16.48
C LYS A 87 7.64 3.37 15.38
N ASP A 88 6.45 3.26 14.84
CA ASP A 88 6.16 2.32 13.75
C ASP A 88 6.96 2.68 12.49
N LEU A 89 7.00 3.95 12.07
CA LEU A 89 7.81 4.40 10.93
C LEU A 89 9.31 4.21 11.17
N LEU A 90 9.81 4.55 12.37
CA LEU A 90 11.22 4.35 12.76
C LEU A 90 11.65 2.87 12.66
N SER A 91 10.73 1.93 12.90
CA SER A 91 11.04 0.49 12.76
C SER A 91 11.46 0.08 11.35
N PHE A 92 11.13 0.90 10.33
CA PHE A 92 11.49 0.71 8.93
C PHE A 92 12.65 1.61 8.46
N ASN A 93 13.19 2.45 9.34
CA ASN A 93 14.20 3.42 8.95
C ASN A 93 15.64 2.91 9.07
N ASN A 94 15.85 1.64 9.48
CA ASN A 94 17.18 1.04 9.67
C ASN A 94 18.12 1.93 10.54
N GLY A 95 17.58 2.39 11.68
CA GLY A 95 18.31 3.23 12.64
C GLY A 95 18.41 4.71 12.26
N LYS A 96 17.92 5.13 11.10
CA LYS A 96 17.89 6.56 10.74
C LYS A 96 16.74 7.28 11.45
N PRO A 97 16.89 8.58 11.76
CA PRO A 97 15.81 9.37 12.35
C PRO A 97 14.62 9.52 11.39
N LEU A 98 13.49 10.02 11.91
CA LEU A 98 12.36 10.38 11.08
C LEU A 98 12.75 11.47 10.07
N THR A 99 12.34 11.25 8.82
CA THR A 99 12.46 12.27 7.76
C THR A 99 11.49 13.43 8.01
N LYS A 100 11.66 14.53 7.28
CA LYS A 100 10.70 15.64 7.30
C LYS A 100 9.33 15.19 6.84
N GLU A 101 9.26 14.41 5.77
CA GLU A 101 8.04 13.87 5.17
C GLU A 101 7.30 12.95 6.15
N GLN A 102 8.02 12.10 6.88
CA GLN A 102 7.42 11.25 7.93
C GLN A 102 6.79 12.09 9.05
N LYS A 103 7.46 13.14 9.49
CA LYS A 103 6.93 14.07 10.51
C LYS A 103 5.67 14.78 10.02
N VAL A 104 5.66 15.25 8.77
CA VAL A 104 4.48 15.86 8.12
C VAL A 104 3.33 14.87 8.05
N LEU A 105 3.57 13.64 7.60
CA LEU A 105 2.54 12.59 7.57
C LEU A 105 1.92 12.38 8.95
N ILE A 106 2.73 12.20 9.99
CA ILE A 106 2.26 11.94 11.35
C ILE A 106 1.37 13.09 11.85
N SER A 107 1.89 14.32 11.82
CA SER A 107 1.25 15.48 12.44
C SER A 107 -0.01 15.96 11.70
N HIS A 108 -0.14 15.67 10.38
CA HIS A 108 -1.28 16.09 9.58
C HIS A 108 -2.28 14.96 9.32
N SER A 109 -2.00 13.73 9.75
CA SER A 109 -2.82 12.56 9.39
C SER A 109 -4.26 12.69 9.88
N TYR A 110 -4.51 13.02 11.15
CA TYR A 110 -5.86 13.13 11.71
C TYR A 110 -6.66 14.30 11.11
N GLU A 111 -6.04 15.47 11.01
CA GLU A 111 -6.70 16.65 10.43
C GLU A 111 -7.06 16.43 8.94
N THR A 112 -6.25 15.62 8.23
CA THR A 112 -6.58 15.24 6.85
C THR A 112 -7.77 14.28 6.80
N MET A 113 -7.87 13.33 7.74
CA MET A 113 -9.06 12.46 7.84
C MET A 113 -10.33 13.26 8.11
N LYS A 114 -10.29 14.24 9.03
CA LYS A 114 -11.42 15.14 9.28
C LYS A 114 -11.79 15.96 8.04
N TRP A 115 -10.77 16.47 7.35
CA TRP A 115 -10.99 17.21 6.11
C TRP A 115 -11.65 16.34 5.04
N LEU A 116 -11.19 15.10 4.80
CA LEU A 116 -11.82 14.15 3.88
C LEU A 116 -13.28 13.89 4.26
N SER A 117 -13.55 13.59 5.53
CA SER A 117 -14.91 13.41 6.02
C SER A 117 -15.79 14.64 5.77
N SER A 118 -15.26 15.87 5.95
CA SER A 118 -15.96 17.12 5.65
C SER A 118 -16.26 17.33 4.15
N LYS A 119 -15.55 16.61 3.26
CA LYS A 119 -15.79 16.59 1.80
C LYS A 119 -16.77 15.51 1.37
N GLY A 120 -17.29 14.75 2.31
CA GLY A 120 -18.28 13.71 2.07
C GLY A 120 -17.69 12.32 1.85
N ILE A 121 -16.39 12.14 2.09
CA ILE A 121 -15.77 10.81 2.07
C ILE A 121 -16.21 10.04 3.34
N LYS A 122 -16.78 8.87 3.14
CA LYS A 122 -17.36 8.04 4.19
C LYS A 122 -16.40 6.95 4.62
N PHE A 123 -16.21 6.81 5.93
CA PHE A 123 -15.37 5.78 6.51
C PHE A 123 -16.16 4.80 7.36
N GLU A 124 -15.68 3.56 7.40
CA GLU A 124 -16.25 2.49 8.20
C GLU A 124 -15.16 1.70 8.95
N PRO A 125 -15.47 1.11 10.14
CA PRO A 125 -14.50 0.30 10.87
C PRO A 125 -14.17 -1.00 10.16
N ILE A 126 -12.89 -1.37 10.13
CA ILE A 126 -12.37 -2.60 9.49
C ILE A 126 -12.48 -3.77 10.48
N TYR A 127 -13.70 -4.18 10.86
CA TYR A 127 -13.91 -5.23 11.86
C TYR A 127 -13.27 -6.57 11.50
N ASN A 128 -13.47 -7.05 10.28
CA ASN A 128 -13.09 -8.43 9.89
C ASN A 128 -11.57 -8.67 9.83
N ARG A 129 -10.77 -7.61 9.72
CA ARG A 129 -9.32 -7.74 9.44
C ARG A 129 -8.43 -7.06 10.46
N GLN A 130 -8.97 -6.14 11.27
CA GLN A 130 -8.20 -5.29 12.17
C GLN A 130 -8.73 -5.33 13.61
N SER A 131 -9.78 -6.10 13.87
CA SER A 131 -10.30 -6.32 15.21
C SER A 131 -10.46 -7.81 15.53
N PHE A 132 -10.59 -8.11 16.80
CA PHE A 132 -10.92 -9.43 17.31
C PHE A 132 -11.87 -9.31 18.50
N LYS A 133 -12.63 -10.37 18.77
CA LYS A 133 -13.54 -10.40 19.93
C LYS A 133 -12.79 -10.77 21.20
N LYS A 134 -12.86 -9.93 22.23
CA LYS A 134 -12.30 -10.18 23.57
C LYS A 134 -13.27 -9.70 24.63
N LYS A 135 -13.70 -10.62 25.49
CA LYS A 135 -14.67 -10.34 26.58
C LYS A 135 -15.92 -9.57 26.11
N GLY A 136 -16.50 -10.00 24.99
CA GLY A 136 -17.71 -9.40 24.41
C GLY A 136 -17.50 -8.10 23.62
N LYS A 137 -16.27 -7.56 23.55
CA LYS A 137 -15.93 -6.35 22.79
C LYS A 137 -15.21 -6.67 21.49
N ASN A 138 -15.40 -5.83 20.47
CA ASN A 138 -14.55 -5.78 19.29
C ASN A 138 -13.32 -4.91 19.61
N VAL A 139 -12.15 -5.50 19.69
CA VAL A 139 -10.90 -4.79 20.05
C VAL A 139 -10.05 -4.61 18.82
N PHE A 140 -9.74 -3.37 18.46
CA PHE A 140 -8.81 -3.04 17.37
C PHE A 140 -7.38 -3.09 17.86
N TRP A 141 -6.46 -3.49 16.98
CA TRP A 141 -5.03 -3.55 17.25
C TRP A 141 -4.21 -2.91 16.12
N GLY A 142 -3.04 -2.41 16.45
CA GLY A 142 -2.09 -1.90 15.45
C GLY A 142 -2.43 -0.56 14.80
N GLY A 143 -3.42 0.21 15.29
CA GLY A 143 -3.70 1.58 14.85
C GLY A 143 -4.31 1.76 13.47
N LEU A 144 -4.74 0.68 12.80
CA LEU A 144 -5.44 0.72 11.51
C LEU A 144 -6.91 0.37 11.73
N THR A 145 -7.76 1.37 11.82
CA THR A 145 -9.15 1.21 12.28
C THR A 145 -10.19 1.42 11.19
N LEU A 146 -9.94 2.32 10.25
CA LEU A 146 -10.92 2.75 9.26
C LEU A 146 -10.47 2.46 7.83
N ALA A 147 -11.45 2.13 6.98
CA ALA A 147 -11.36 2.16 5.53
C ALA A 147 -12.49 3.02 4.96
N SER A 148 -12.30 3.51 3.74
CA SER A 148 -13.41 4.12 2.99
C SER A 148 -14.49 3.09 2.67
N GLU A 149 -15.73 3.52 2.63
CA GLU A 149 -16.85 2.73 2.11
C GLU A 149 -16.53 2.24 0.70
N ASN A 150 -16.81 0.99 0.38
CA ASN A 150 -16.44 0.32 -0.87
C ASN A 150 -14.92 0.33 -1.19
N GLU A 151 -14.10 0.35 -0.14
CA GLU A 151 -12.64 0.23 -0.25
C GLU A 151 -12.01 1.31 -1.14
N GLY A 152 -10.96 0.98 -1.89
CA GLY A 152 -10.25 1.94 -2.75
C GLY A 152 -11.06 2.44 -3.93
N VAL A 153 -12.02 1.66 -4.42
CA VAL A 153 -12.95 2.10 -5.47
C VAL A 153 -13.87 3.19 -4.94
N GLY A 154 -14.49 2.93 -3.78
CA GLY A 154 -15.36 3.91 -3.16
C GLY A 154 -14.63 5.17 -2.71
N LEU A 155 -13.36 5.05 -2.25
CA LEU A 155 -12.54 6.22 -1.96
C LEU A 155 -12.39 7.09 -3.22
N PHE A 156 -11.96 6.49 -4.33
CA PHE A 156 -11.80 7.21 -5.59
C PHE A 156 -13.10 7.86 -6.07
N GLU A 157 -14.22 7.12 -6.07
CA GLU A 157 -15.52 7.62 -6.54
C GLU A 157 -16.02 8.78 -5.71
N GLN A 158 -15.89 8.71 -4.39
CA GLN A 158 -16.31 9.77 -3.48
C GLN A 158 -15.41 11.02 -3.62
N GLU A 159 -14.09 10.84 -3.71
CA GLU A 159 -13.15 11.95 -3.97
C GLU A 159 -13.39 12.60 -5.33
N LEU A 160 -13.62 11.80 -6.39
CA LEU A 160 -13.96 12.32 -7.73
C LEU A 160 -15.26 13.09 -7.71
N SER A 161 -16.30 12.56 -7.04
CA SER A 161 -17.59 13.25 -6.89
C SER A 161 -17.42 14.59 -6.17
N ALA A 162 -16.65 14.62 -5.07
CA ALA A 162 -16.36 15.87 -4.36
C ALA A 162 -15.60 16.85 -5.26
N TYR A 163 -14.54 16.40 -5.96
CA TYR A 163 -13.77 17.24 -6.89
C TYR A 163 -14.63 17.90 -7.97
N LEU A 164 -15.49 17.10 -8.61
CA LEU A 164 -16.41 17.60 -9.66
C LEU A 164 -17.47 18.57 -9.09
N LYS A 165 -18.00 18.28 -7.88
CA LYS A 165 -18.95 19.16 -7.19
C LYS A 165 -18.35 20.52 -6.85
N PHE A 166 -17.05 20.58 -6.55
CA PHE A 166 -16.32 21.84 -6.35
C PHE A 166 -15.98 22.57 -7.66
N GLY A 167 -16.37 22.04 -8.83
CA GLY A 167 -16.17 22.65 -10.14
C GLY A 167 -14.87 22.25 -10.84
N GLY A 168 -14.18 21.20 -10.36
CA GLY A 168 -13.01 20.65 -11.01
C GLY A 168 -13.32 20.01 -12.37
N LYS A 169 -12.35 19.99 -13.26
CA LYS A 169 -12.44 19.38 -14.59
C LYS A 169 -11.40 18.26 -14.74
N ILE A 170 -11.75 17.21 -15.48
CA ILE A 170 -10.84 16.09 -15.77
C ILE A 170 -10.92 15.75 -17.26
N LEU A 171 -9.76 15.56 -17.88
CA LEU A 171 -9.61 15.03 -19.22
C LEU A 171 -8.94 13.64 -19.11
N TYR A 172 -9.60 12.64 -19.65
CA TYR A 172 -9.11 11.26 -19.75
C TYR A 172 -8.38 11.06 -21.08
N LYS A 173 -7.59 9.98 -21.17
CA LYS A 173 -6.75 9.65 -22.33
C LYS A 173 -5.76 10.78 -22.69
N SER A 174 -5.39 11.58 -21.69
CA SER A 174 -4.52 12.76 -21.82
C SER A 174 -3.19 12.50 -21.14
N SER A 175 -2.33 11.71 -21.79
CA SER A 175 -1.00 11.40 -21.30
C SER A 175 -0.08 12.62 -21.42
N VAL A 176 0.39 13.11 -20.27
CA VAL A 176 1.37 14.21 -20.24
C VAL A 176 2.76 13.65 -20.51
N GLU A 177 3.46 14.25 -21.48
CA GLU A 177 4.77 13.81 -21.97
C GLU A 177 5.92 14.68 -21.45
N SER A 178 5.67 15.99 -21.26
CA SER A 178 6.71 16.93 -20.80
C SER A 178 6.12 18.15 -20.08
N LEU A 179 6.98 18.79 -19.28
CA LEU A 179 6.70 20.06 -18.62
C LEU A 179 7.12 21.21 -19.54
N ILE A 180 6.36 22.31 -19.57
CA ILE A 180 6.65 23.51 -20.32
C ILE A 180 7.28 24.55 -19.42
N LEU A 181 8.49 24.99 -19.79
CA LEU A 181 9.22 26.02 -19.06
C LEU A 181 9.24 27.36 -19.81
N LYS A 182 9.15 28.45 -19.05
CA LYS A 182 9.46 29.80 -19.49
C LYS A 182 10.25 30.49 -18.37
N ASN A 183 11.44 31.00 -18.68
CA ASN A 183 12.30 31.66 -17.70
C ASN A 183 12.56 30.83 -16.43
N LYS A 184 12.84 29.53 -16.57
CA LYS A 184 13.03 28.56 -15.49
C LYS A 184 11.79 28.25 -14.64
N LYS A 185 10.65 28.79 -14.95
CA LYS A 185 9.36 28.53 -14.32
C LYS A 185 8.58 27.51 -15.13
N VAL A 186 7.94 26.55 -14.47
CA VAL A 186 6.96 25.66 -15.08
C VAL A 186 5.66 26.42 -15.28
N ILE A 187 5.21 26.51 -16.54
CA ILE A 187 4.01 27.28 -16.96
C ILE A 187 2.95 26.40 -17.61
N GLY A 188 3.14 25.09 -17.62
CA GLY A 188 2.19 24.16 -18.21
C GLY A 188 2.78 22.79 -18.50
N VAL A 189 2.03 22.00 -19.24
CA VAL A 189 2.36 20.66 -19.67
C VAL A 189 2.01 20.42 -21.13
N LYS A 190 2.69 19.46 -21.77
CA LYS A 190 2.42 19.04 -23.14
C LYS A 190 1.98 17.58 -23.15
N THR A 191 0.92 17.31 -23.89
CA THR A 191 0.50 15.97 -24.34
C THR A 191 0.89 15.75 -25.79
N SER A 192 0.61 14.59 -26.35
CA SER A 192 0.79 14.33 -27.80
C SER A 192 -0.07 15.26 -28.68
N GLU A 193 -1.22 15.74 -28.17
CA GLU A 193 -2.23 16.46 -28.96
C GLU A 193 -2.15 17.98 -28.76
N GLU A 194 -1.94 18.44 -27.51
CA GLU A 194 -2.02 19.87 -27.20
C GLU A 194 -1.14 20.28 -26.00
N ILE A 195 -1.03 21.61 -25.79
CA ILE A 195 -0.34 22.22 -24.65
C ILE A 195 -1.37 22.87 -23.73
N PHE A 196 -1.28 22.54 -22.44
CA PHE A 196 -2.09 23.13 -21.38
C PHE A 196 -1.24 24.11 -20.58
N TYR A 197 -1.65 25.38 -20.52
CA TYR A 197 -0.99 26.41 -19.73
C TYR A 197 -1.67 26.63 -18.38
N GLY A 198 -0.87 26.76 -17.33
CA GLY A 198 -1.32 27.02 -15.96
C GLY A 198 -0.27 27.76 -15.14
N ASP A 199 -0.70 28.37 -14.04
CA ASP A 199 0.18 29.07 -13.10
C ASP A 199 0.99 28.10 -12.23
N SER A 200 0.47 26.89 -12.05
CA SER A 200 1.10 25.79 -11.28
C SER A 200 0.76 24.44 -11.89
N VAL A 201 1.72 23.51 -11.80
CA VAL A 201 1.57 22.11 -12.18
C VAL A 201 1.83 21.24 -10.94
N ILE A 202 0.93 20.29 -10.65
CA ILE A 202 1.08 19.30 -9.59
C ILE A 202 1.27 17.92 -10.22
N LEU A 203 2.41 17.29 -9.98
CA LEU A 203 2.66 15.91 -10.38
C LEU A 203 2.09 14.95 -9.33
N ALA A 204 1.14 14.10 -9.73
CA ALA A 204 0.46 13.13 -8.89
C ALA A 204 0.25 11.79 -9.63
N SER A 205 1.19 11.43 -10.51
CA SER A 205 1.09 10.35 -11.49
C SER A 205 1.56 8.97 -10.97
N GLY A 206 1.70 8.80 -9.66
CA GLY A 206 2.16 7.54 -9.06
C GLY A 206 3.66 7.28 -9.22
N GLY A 207 4.10 6.07 -8.94
CA GLY A 207 5.49 5.64 -9.02
C GLY A 207 5.85 5.00 -10.36
N PHE A 208 6.75 3.99 -10.29
CA PHE A 208 7.26 3.30 -11.48
C PHE A 208 7.07 1.78 -11.42
N GLU A 209 6.20 1.29 -10.58
CA GLU A 209 5.99 -0.15 -10.36
C GLU A 209 5.53 -0.91 -11.61
N ALA A 210 4.87 -0.24 -12.56
CA ALA A 210 4.47 -0.84 -13.84
C ALA A 210 5.55 -0.73 -14.95
N ASN A 211 6.68 -0.06 -14.68
CA ASN A 211 7.78 0.08 -15.62
C ASN A 211 8.87 -0.97 -15.31
N GLU A 212 8.96 -2.00 -16.14
CA GLU A 212 9.91 -3.11 -15.97
C GLU A 212 11.37 -2.63 -15.95
N ASP A 213 11.75 -1.71 -16.85
CA ASP A 213 13.12 -1.23 -16.91
C ASP A 213 13.52 -0.40 -15.69
N MET A 214 12.60 0.41 -15.17
CA MET A 214 12.83 1.13 -13.91
C MET A 214 12.88 0.17 -12.72
N ARG A 215 12.03 -0.88 -12.68
CA ARG A 215 12.15 -1.92 -11.64
C ARG A 215 13.50 -2.61 -11.68
N LYS A 216 13.96 -3.07 -12.86
CA LYS A 216 15.30 -3.67 -13.02
C LYS A 216 16.39 -2.72 -12.56
N LYS A 217 16.35 -1.48 -13.03
CA LYS A 217 17.37 -0.45 -12.75
C LYS A 217 17.49 -0.12 -11.25
N TYR A 218 16.37 0.03 -10.56
CA TYR A 218 16.38 0.55 -9.19
C TYR A 218 16.21 -0.53 -8.12
N LEU A 219 15.41 -1.55 -8.38
CA LEU A 219 15.11 -2.60 -7.40
C LEU A 219 15.96 -3.86 -7.60
N GLY A 220 16.47 -4.09 -8.81
CA GLY A 220 17.30 -5.24 -9.18
C GLY A 220 16.69 -6.10 -10.29
N GLU A 221 17.52 -6.93 -10.93
CA GLU A 221 17.19 -7.67 -12.15
C GLU A 221 15.96 -8.59 -11.98
N ASP A 222 15.83 -9.23 -10.81
CA ASP A 222 14.71 -10.16 -10.53
C ASP A 222 13.35 -9.48 -10.46
N TRP A 223 13.29 -8.15 -10.34
CA TRP A 223 12.05 -7.42 -10.29
C TRP A 223 11.27 -7.36 -11.60
N LYS A 224 11.86 -7.81 -12.71
CA LYS A 224 11.14 -8.05 -13.96
C LYS A 224 10.05 -9.11 -13.82
N PHE A 225 10.21 -10.06 -12.89
CA PHE A 225 9.26 -11.13 -12.61
C PHE A 225 8.14 -10.73 -11.63
N ALA A 226 8.23 -9.56 -11.02
CA ALA A 226 7.23 -9.09 -10.08
C ALA A 226 5.88 -8.85 -10.77
N LYS A 227 4.80 -9.39 -10.20
CA LYS A 227 3.44 -9.02 -10.59
C LYS A 227 3.13 -7.62 -10.07
N VAL A 228 2.34 -6.84 -10.79
CA VAL A 228 1.91 -5.51 -10.35
C VAL A 228 0.56 -5.61 -9.67
N ARG A 229 0.53 -5.38 -8.36
CA ARG A 229 -0.73 -5.25 -7.62
C ARG A 229 -1.27 -3.83 -7.78
N GLY A 230 -1.69 -3.47 -8.97
CA GLY A 230 -2.10 -2.11 -9.29
C GLY A 230 -2.37 -1.90 -10.77
N THR A 231 -2.39 -0.63 -11.14
CA THR A 231 -2.60 -0.19 -12.52
C THR A 231 -1.38 -0.44 -13.42
N PRO A 232 -1.56 -0.72 -14.71
CA PRO A 232 -0.47 -0.73 -15.68
C PRO A 232 0.07 0.68 -16.01
N ASN A 233 -0.55 1.74 -15.48
CA ASN A 233 -0.29 3.12 -15.88
C ASN A 233 0.78 3.85 -15.04
N ASN A 234 1.23 3.30 -13.90
CA ASN A 234 2.27 3.90 -13.08
C ASN A 234 3.66 3.55 -13.63
N THR A 235 4.08 4.29 -14.66
CA THR A 235 5.27 4.00 -15.47
C THR A 235 6.44 4.95 -15.22
N GLY A 236 6.36 5.79 -14.17
CA GLY A 236 7.44 6.71 -13.78
C GLY A 236 7.48 8.01 -14.59
N ASP A 237 6.42 8.34 -15.34
CA ASP A 237 6.40 9.52 -16.23
C ASP A 237 6.63 10.82 -15.47
N GLY A 238 5.98 11.02 -14.32
CA GLY A 238 6.18 12.22 -13.50
C GLY A 238 7.59 12.35 -12.95
N LEU A 239 8.22 11.23 -12.56
CA LEU A 239 9.63 11.21 -12.14
C LEU A 239 10.55 11.65 -13.29
N ARG A 240 10.36 11.08 -14.47
CA ARG A 240 11.15 11.41 -15.68
C ARG A 240 11.00 12.89 -16.01
N MET A 241 9.77 13.39 -16.16
CA MET A 241 9.50 14.78 -16.52
C MET A 241 10.11 15.78 -15.53
N ALA A 242 10.07 15.49 -14.24
CA ALA A 242 10.68 16.35 -13.21
C ALA A 242 12.22 16.32 -13.31
N MET A 243 12.80 15.14 -13.52
CA MET A 243 14.26 14.99 -13.67
C MET A 243 14.79 15.72 -14.91
N ASP A 244 14.06 15.69 -16.02
CA ASP A 244 14.42 16.35 -17.27
C ASP A 244 14.60 17.89 -17.11
N ILE A 245 13.99 18.47 -16.08
CA ILE A 245 14.09 19.89 -15.75
C ILE A 245 14.91 20.18 -14.48
N GLY A 246 15.67 19.21 -13.97
CA GLY A 246 16.64 19.36 -12.88
C GLY A 246 16.11 19.10 -11.46
N ALA A 247 14.99 18.41 -11.32
CA ALA A 247 14.53 17.94 -10.01
C ALA A 247 15.50 16.92 -9.39
N VAL A 248 15.40 16.70 -8.06
CA VAL A 248 16.25 15.77 -7.32
C VAL A 248 15.47 14.58 -6.83
N PHE A 249 16.01 13.40 -7.00
CA PHE A 249 15.53 12.18 -6.37
C PHE A 249 15.72 12.20 -4.86
N HIS A 250 14.76 11.63 -4.16
CA HIS A 250 14.75 11.52 -2.70
C HIS A 250 14.17 10.16 -2.25
N GLY A 251 14.57 9.73 -1.05
CA GLY A 251 14.09 8.49 -0.49
C GLY A 251 14.86 7.26 -0.98
N ASN A 252 14.24 6.09 -0.88
CA ASN A 252 14.89 4.81 -1.16
C ASN A 252 14.37 4.18 -2.46
N PHE A 253 15.11 4.32 -3.53
CA PHE A 253 14.79 3.71 -4.84
C PHE A 253 15.01 2.19 -4.87
N ASN A 254 15.79 1.63 -3.93
CA ASN A 254 16.10 0.20 -3.88
C ASN A 254 15.07 -0.59 -3.05
N SER A 255 13.96 0.02 -2.69
CA SER A 255 12.93 -0.61 -1.89
C SER A 255 11.52 -0.19 -2.34
N CYS A 256 10.56 -1.07 -2.08
CA CYS A 256 9.18 -0.86 -2.46
C CYS A 256 8.25 -1.65 -1.54
N HIS A 257 6.97 -1.40 -1.66
CA HIS A 257 5.93 -2.24 -1.05
C HIS A 257 5.67 -3.45 -1.95
N ALA A 258 6.04 -4.64 -1.49
CA ALA A 258 5.76 -5.88 -2.20
C ALA A 258 5.16 -6.94 -1.27
N THR A 259 4.04 -7.52 -1.71
CA THR A 259 3.33 -8.56 -0.96
C THR A 259 3.43 -9.92 -1.64
N PRO A 260 3.32 -11.03 -0.90
CA PRO A 260 3.06 -12.33 -1.52
C PRO A 260 1.71 -12.30 -2.24
N MET A 261 1.73 -12.64 -3.52
CA MET A 261 0.57 -12.69 -4.41
C MET A 261 0.45 -14.10 -5.00
N ASP A 262 -0.76 -14.48 -5.39
CA ASP A 262 -1.00 -15.72 -6.12
C ASP A 262 -0.09 -15.80 -7.35
N LEU A 263 0.64 -16.91 -7.50
CA LEU A 263 1.61 -17.10 -8.58
C LEU A 263 0.98 -16.98 -9.98
N TYR A 264 -0.27 -17.41 -10.13
CA TYR A 264 -0.96 -17.47 -11.41
C TYR A 264 -1.88 -16.26 -11.67
N MET A 265 -1.80 -15.20 -10.83
CA MET A 265 -2.49 -13.95 -11.15
C MET A 265 -1.96 -13.34 -12.45
N LYS A 266 -2.78 -12.50 -13.09
CA LYS A 266 -2.35 -11.66 -14.23
C LYS A 266 -1.23 -10.71 -13.83
N ASP A 267 -0.50 -10.15 -14.79
CA ASP A 267 0.63 -9.26 -14.55
C ASP A 267 0.22 -7.97 -13.83
N TYR A 268 -1.01 -7.53 -14.02
CA TYR A 268 -1.57 -6.34 -13.40
C TYR A 268 -2.85 -6.66 -12.61
N GLY A 269 -3.25 -5.75 -11.74
CA GLY A 269 -4.53 -5.83 -11.04
C GLY A 269 -5.71 -5.80 -12.00
N ASN A 270 -6.80 -6.46 -11.62
CA ASN A 270 -8.00 -6.59 -12.45
C ASN A 270 -9.15 -5.74 -11.89
N LEU A 271 -9.54 -4.68 -12.61
CA LEU A 271 -10.68 -3.83 -12.28
C LEU A 271 -12.03 -4.39 -12.76
N ASP A 272 -12.05 -5.42 -13.58
CA ASP A 272 -13.29 -6.09 -14.01
C ASP A 272 -13.93 -6.91 -12.87
N LEU A 273 -13.15 -7.20 -11.82
CA LEU A 273 -13.64 -7.88 -10.64
C LEU A 273 -14.36 -6.91 -9.68
N GLU A 274 -15.37 -7.40 -8.99
CA GLU A 274 -15.98 -6.68 -7.88
C GLU A 274 -14.92 -6.25 -6.84
N PRO A 275 -15.08 -5.09 -6.17
CA PRO A 275 -14.06 -4.56 -5.24
C PRO A 275 -13.59 -5.57 -4.20
N GLN A 276 -14.52 -6.37 -3.64
CA GLN A 276 -14.22 -7.40 -2.65
C GLN A 276 -13.37 -8.54 -3.23
N GLU A 277 -13.52 -8.84 -4.51
CA GLU A 277 -12.81 -9.92 -5.19
C GLU A 277 -11.41 -9.52 -5.68
N ARG A 278 -11.13 -8.22 -5.83
CA ARG A 278 -9.80 -7.71 -6.25
C ARG A 278 -8.67 -8.09 -5.29
N LYS A 279 -9.00 -8.43 -4.05
CA LYS A 279 -8.04 -8.91 -3.03
C LYS A 279 -7.67 -10.37 -3.20
N LYS A 280 -8.41 -11.16 -3.98
CA LYS A 280 -8.28 -12.63 -4.02
C LYS A 280 -6.89 -13.13 -4.34
N TYR A 281 -6.11 -12.37 -5.08
CA TYR A 281 -4.74 -12.73 -5.43
C TYR A 281 -3.72 -12.46 -4.32
N ARG A 282 -4.08 -11.73 -3.26
CA ARG A 282 -3.20 -11.44 -2.15
C ARG A 282 -3.16 -12.62 -1.18
N LYS A 283 -1.97 -13.12 -0.84
CA LYS A 283 -1.75 -14.28 0.04
C LYS A 283 -0.92 -13.88 1.26
N ILE A 284 -1.55 -13.27 2.27
CA ILE A 284 -0.88 -12.63 3.41
C ILE A 284 -1.12 -13.32 4.76
N CYS A 285 -1.71 -14.51 4.79
CA CYS A 285 -1.87 -15.31 6.01
C CYS A 285 -0.66 -16.21 6.33
N TYR A 286 0.48 -16.01 5.69
CA TYR A 286 1.71 -16.79 5.89
C TYR A 286 2.08 -17.00 7.36
N PHE A 287 1.73 -16.06 8.24
CA PHE A 287 2.01 -16.15 9.68
C PHE A 287 1.29 -17.32 10.37
N LEU A 288 0.23 -17.87 9.79
CA LEU A 288 -0.52 -19.02 10.29
C LEU A 288 0.09 -20.37 9.84
N GLY A 289 0.98 -20.36 8.85
CA GLY A 289 1.61 -21.54 8.28
C GLY A 289 3.13 -21.40 8.17
N ILE A 290 3.72 -22.08 7.19
CA ILE A 290 5.13 -21.93 6.80
C ILE A 290 5.23 -21.65 5.31
N MET A 291 6.39 -21.10 4.88
CA MET A 291 6.69 -20.88 3.47
C MET A 291 7.91 -21.71 3.04
N LEU A 292 7.79 -22.43 1.93
CA LEU A 292 8.87 -23.20 1.32
C LEU A 292 9.18 -22.66 -0.08
N ASN A 293 10.48 -22.49 -0.38
CA ASN A 293 10.95 -22.14 -1.72
C ASN A 293 11.12 -23.40 -2.62
N ALA A 294 11.56 -23.23 -3.86
CA ALA A 294 11.78 -24.32 -4.82
C ALA A 294 12.74 -25.40 -4.30
N GLU A 295 13.70 -25.05 -3.46
CA GLU A 295 14.62 -26.03 -2.84
C GLU A 295 13.98 -26.79 -1.67
N GLY A 296 12.74 -26.52 -1.30
CA GLY A 296 12.05 -27.09 -0.17
C GLY A 296 12.51 -26.56 1.19
N LYS A 297 13.04 -25.34 1.23
CA LYS A 297 13.58 -24.68 2.44
C LYS A 297 12.72 -23.51 2.87
N ARG A 298 12.59 -23.29 4.19
CA ARG A 298 12.10 -22.03 4.75
C ARG A 298 13.19 -20.96 4.60
N PHE A 299 12.80 -19.74 4.29
CA PHE A 299 13.71 -18.63 3.97
C PHE A 299 13.45 -17.35 4.77
N LEU A 300 12.37 -17.30 5.57
CA LEU A 300 12.04 -16.18 6.42
C LEU A 300 11.34 -16.62 7.71
N ASP A 301 11.20 -15.71 8.67
CA ASP A 301 10.42 -15.89 9.89
C ASP A 301 8.98 -15.43 9.62
N GLU A 302 8.08 -16.37 9.39
CA GLU A 302 6.68 -16.10 9.10
C GLU A 302 5.95 -15.47 10.29
N GLY A 303 6.45 -15.70 11.50
CA GLY A 303 5.91 -15.19 12.76
C GLY A 303 6.68 -14.01 13.35
N LYS A 304 7.51 -13.29 12.57
CA LYS A 304 8.37 -12.20 13.05
C LYS A 304 7.61 -11.09 13.76
N ASN A 305 6.47 -10.69 13.22
CA ASN A 305 5.64 -9.62 13.77
C ASN A 305 4.21 -9.75 13.20
N PHE A 306 3.27 -8.92 13.68
CA PHE A 306 1.97 -8.78 13.03
C PHE A 306 2.13 -8.49 11.54
N ARG A 307 1.27 -9.08 10.72
CA ARG A 307 1.36 -8.94 9.26
C ARG A 307 1.37 -7.48 8.78
N ASN A 308 0.73 -6.55 9.49
CA ASN A 308 0.72 -5.12 9.14
C ASN A 308 2.12 -4.50 9.08
N TYR A 309 3.12 -5.15 9.68
CA TYR A 309 4.52 -4.73 9.70
C TYR A 309 5.44 -5.61 8.84
N THR A 310 4.95 -6.71 8.28
CA THR A 310 5.80 -7.65 7.52
C THR A 310 5.35 -7.86 6.08
N TYR A 311 4.05 -7.77 5.80
CA TYR A 311 3.48 -8.13 4.50
C TYR A 311 4.03 -7.31 3.32
N ALA A 312 4.37 -6.05 3.56
CA ALA A 312 4.91 -5.14 2.54
C ALA A 312 6.36 -5.45 2.13
N GLN A 313 7.03 -6.36 2.85
CA GLN A 313 8.42 -6.77 2.59
C GLN A 313 8.51 -8.22 2.08
N TYR A 314 7.50 -9.06 2.39
CA TYR A 314 7.61 -10.50 2.16
C TYR A 314 7.41 -10.90 0.69
N GLY A 315 6.79 -10.04 -0.12
CA GLY A 315 6.78 -10.23 -1.57
C GLY A 315 8.17 -10.15 -2.19
N ALA A 316 9.00 -9.18 -1.75
CA ALA A 316 10.39 -9.08 -2.17
C ALA A 316 11.18 -10.34 -1.77
N LYS A 317 10.96 -10.85 -0.55
CA LYS A 317 11.62 -12.08 -0.08
C LYS A 317 11.23 -13.32 -0.89
N VAL A 318 10.06 -13.37 -1.46
CA VAL A 318 9.64 -14.44 -2.39
C VAL A 318 10.36 -14.30 -3.73
N LEU A 319 10.49 -13.09 -4.28
CA LEU A 319 11.22 -12.86 -5.55
C LEU A 319 12.71 -13.20 -5.44
N GLU A 320 13.33 -13.08 -4.27
CA GLU A 320 14.71 -13.48 -4.00
C GLU A 320 14.92 -15.01 -4.02
N GLN A 321 13.83 -15.82 -4.06
CA GLN A 321 13.95 -17.28 -4.02
C GLN A 321 14.16 -17.87 -5.41
N PRO A 322 14.80 -19.05 -5.50
CA PRO A 322 14.95 -19.76 -6.77
C PRO A 322 13.61 -19.95 -7.48
N GLY A 323 13.53 -19.54 -8.75
CA GLY A 323 12.31 -19.54 -9.55
C GLY A 323 11.32 -18.42 -9.22
N HIS A 324 11.67 -17.50 -8.31
CA HIS A 324 10.87 -16.32 -7.92
C HIS A 324 9.48 -16.66 -7.37
N PHE A 325 9.35 -17.84 -6.74
CA PHE A 325 8.11 -18.30 -6.12
C PHE A 325 8.38 -19.03 -4.80
N ALA A 326 7.29 -19.25 -4.05
CA ALA A 326 7.25 -20.08 -2.86
C ALA A 326 5.86 -20.69 -2.69
N TRP A 327 5.73 -21.64 -1.77
CA TRP A 327 4.47 -22.23 -1.37
C TRP A 327 4.17 -21.92 0.09
N GLN A 328 2.98 -21.41 0.38
CA GLN A 328 2.47 -21.26 1.75
C GLN A 328 1.70 -22.51 2.12
N ILE A 329 2.06 -23.16 3.22
CA ILE A 329 1.48 -24.44 3.67
C ILE A 329 0.70 -24.22 4.97
N PHE A 330 -0.53 -24.71 4.99
CA PHE A 330 -1.43 -24.66 6.14
C PHE A 330 -2.03 -26.03 6.41
N ASP A 331 -2.46 -26.25 7.66
CA ASP A 331 -3.29 -27.41 8.02
C ASP A 331 -4.69 -26.99 8.46
N LYS A 332 -5.55 -27.96 8.75
CA LYS A 332 -6.95 -27.74 9.12
C LYS A 332 -7.13 -26.84 10.34
N LYS A 333 -6.18 -26.84 11.30
CA LYS A 333 -6.27 -26.08 12.56
C LYS A 333 -6.43 -24.56 12.35
N VAL A 334 -5.91 -24.03 11.26
CA VAL A 334 -5.91 -22.58 10.98
C VAL A 334 -6.84 -22.18 9.85
N GLU A 335 -7.58 -23.11 9.26
CA GLU A 335 -8.45 -22.86 8.11
C GLU A 335 -9.43 -21.71 8.37
N ASN A 336 -10.10 -21.70 9.54
CA ASN A 336 -11.06 -20.67 9.92
C ASN A 336 -10.42 -19.30 10.24
N LEU A 337 -9.09 -19.20 10.23
CA LEU A 337 -8.33 -17.98 10.46
C LEU A 337 -7.76 -17.41 9.16
N LEU A 338 -7.81 -18.17 8.07
CA LEU A 338 -7.43 -17.68 6.75
C LEU A 338 -8.44 -16.65 6.27
N TYR A 339 -7.95 -15.63 5.57
CA TYR A 339 -8.82 -14.60 5.01
C TYR A 339 -9.58 -15.09 3.78
N ASP A 340 -10.65 -14.38 3.43
CA ASP A 340 -11.53 -14.70 2.29
C ASP A 340 -10.76 -14.93 0.99
N GLU A 341 -9.65 -14.21 0.77
CA GLU A 341 -8.79 -14.36 -0.41
C GLU A 341 -8.15 -15.74 -0.60
N TYR A 342 -8.25 -16.63 0.37
CA TYR A 342 -7.81 -18.04 0.27
C TYR A 342 -8.92 -18.98 -0.20
N PHE A 343 -10.17 -18.51 -0.21
CA PHE A 343 -11.36 -19.34 -0.48
C PHE A 343 -12.13 -18.93 -1.74
N PHE A 344 -11.64 -17.98 -2.52
CA PHE A 344 -12.27 -17.62 -3.78
C PHE A 344 -12.25 -18.82 -4.75
N LYS A 345 -13.29 -18.94 -5.57
CA LYS A 345 -13.47 -20.03 -6.53
C LYS A 345 -12.22 -20.29 -7.39
N ASP A 346 -11.51 -19.25 -7.79
CA ASP A 346 -10.32 -19.33 -8.63
C ASP A 346 -9.01 -19.19 -7.84
N ALA A 347 -9.03 -19.39 -6.52
CA ALA A 347 -7.81 -19.38 -5.72
C ALA A 347 -6.93 -20.56 -6.12
N SER A 348 -5.66 -20.29 -6.41
CA SER A 348 -4.70 -21.33 -6.78
C SER A 348 -4.24 -22.05 -5.51
N PHE A 349 -4.55 -23.34 -5.39
CA PHE A 349 -4.08 -24.18 -4.29
C PHE A 349 -4.06 -25.66 -4.64
N VAL A 350 -3.33 -26.42 -3.85
CA VAL A 350 -3.40 -27.88 -3.85
C VAL A 350 -3.77 -28.35 -2.45
N GLU A 351 -4.48 -29.49 -2.37
CA GLU A 351 -4.94 -30.08 -1.11
C GLU A 351 -4.65 -31.57 -1.08
N ALA A 352 -4.32 -32.10 0.09
CA ALA A 352 -4.12 -33.52 0.32
C ALA A 352 -4.32 -33.91 1.80
N ASN A 353 -4.53 -35.22 2.05
CA ASN A 353 -4.67 -35.75 3.40
C ASN A 353 -3.33 -36.17 4.03
N THR A 354 -2.26 -36.22 3.26
CA THR A 354 -0.90 -36.44 3.78
C THR A 354 0.04 -35.36 3.30
N LEU A 355 1.06 -35.07 4.08
CA LEU A 355 2.10 -34.08 3.72
C LEU A 355 2.91 -34.54 2.50
N GLU A 356 3.11 -35.83 2.33
CA GLU A 356 3.80 -36.37 1.16
C GLU A 356 3.01 -36.14 -0.12
N GLU A 357 1.72 -36.47 -0.14
CA GLU A 357 0.83 -36.20 -1.27
C GLU A 357 0.73 -34.70 -1.58
N LEU A 358 0.65 -33.87 -0.53
CA LEU A 358 0.62 -32.42 -0.69
C LEU A 358 1.87 -31.95 -1.44
N VAL A 359 3.06 -32.31 -0.96
CA VAL A 359 4.33 -31.85 -1.55
C VAL A 359 4.51 -32.41 -2.96
N ARG A 360 4.00 -33.61 -3.29
CA ARG A 360 4.00 -34.13 -4.66
C ARG A 360 3.14 -33.31 -5.62
N LYS A 361 2.08 -32.66 -5.12
CA LYS A 361 1.21 -31.76 -5.88
C LYS A 361 1.77 -30.33 -5.97
N MET A 362 2.73 -29.96 -5.14
CA MET A 362 3.38 -28.65 -5.16
C MET A 362 4.40 -28.61 -6.30
N GLU A 363 4.04 -28.01 -7.42
CA GLU A 363 4.91 -27.92 -8.58
C GLU A 363 6.18 -27.10 -8.30
N GLY A 364 7.29 -27.54 -8.88
CA GLY A 364 8.58 -26.85 -8.85
C GLY A 364 9.35 -26.92 -7.52
N VAL A 365 8.94 -27.75 -6.54
CA VAL A 365 9.65 -27.90 -5.26
C VAL A 365 10.40 -29.23 -5.14
N ASN A 366 11.50 -29.22 -4.39
CA ASN A 366 12.23 -30.44 -4.06
C ASN A 366 11.48 -31.24 -3.00
N LEU A 367 10.92 -32.40 -3.38
CA LEU A 367 10.12 -33.27 -2.54
C LEU A 367 10.86 -33.68 -1.24
N LYS A 368 12.07 -34.24 -1.37
CA LYS A 368 12.83 -34.75 -0.23
C LYS A 368 13.15 -33.66 0.79
N ASN A 369 13.64 -32.53 0.31
CA ASN A 369 13.97 -31.41 1.18
C ASN A 369 12.73 -30.82 1.84
N SER A 370 11.62 -30.69 1.12
CA SER A 370 10.36 -30.17 1.66
C SER A 370 9.87 -31.02 2.82
N LEU A 371 9.84 -32.35 2.66
CA LEU A 371 9.42 -33.27 3.72
C LEU A 371 10.36 -33.20 4.93
N ASN A 372 11.67 -33.13 4.69
CA ASN A 372 12.65 -32.96 5.77
C ASN A 372 12.47 -31.62 6.51
N THR A 373 12.22 -30.55 5.79
CA THR A 373 11.98 -29.23 6.37
C THR A 373 10.71 -29.24 7.22
N ILE A 374 9.61 -29.79 6.73
CA ILE A 374 8.34 -29.89 7.48
C ILE A 374 8.55 -30.76 8.74
N LYS A 375 9.21 -31.91 8.63
CA LYS A 375 9.53 -32.77 9.77
C LYS A 375 10.37 -32.03 10.83
N SER A 376 11.42 -31.34 10.40
CA SER A 376 12.29 -30.56 11.28
C SER A 376 11.52 -29.39 11.94
N TYR A 377 10.67 -28.71 11.17
CA TYR A 377 9.80 -27.65 11.69
C TYR A 377 8.85 -28.20 12.77
N ASN A 378 8.12 -29.28 12.50
CA ASN A 378 7.20 -29.90 13.44
C ASN A 378 7.90 -30.32 14.75
N SER A 379 9.08 -30.94 14.66
CA SER A 379 9.86 -31.33 15.82
C SER A 379 10.41 -30.15 16.64
N SER A 380 10.44 -28.95 16.04
CA SER A 380 10.89 -27.70 16.66
C SER A 380 9.76 -26.88 17.32
N CYS A 381 8.51 -27.27 17.12
CA CYS A 381 7.32 -26.63 17.72
C CYS A 381 7.08 -27.14 19.15
N LYS A 382 8.02 -26.88 20.07
CA LYS A 382 8.01 -27.40 21.45
C LYS A 382 7.45 -26.41 22.48
N SER A 383 6.99 -25.24 22.06
CA SER A 383 6.51 -24.21 23.00
C SER A 383 5.14 -24.59 23.58
N ASN A 384 5.04 -24.62 24.91
CA ASN A 384 3.79 -24.83 25.66
C ASN A 384 2.90 -23.61 25.73
N ARG A 385 3.30 -22.46 25.13
CA ARG A 385 2.47 -21.26 25.09
C ARG A 385 1.19 -21.54 24.31
N LYS A 386 0.09 -20.95 24.79
CA LYS A 386 -1.19 -21.01 24.08
C LYS A 386 -1.08 -20.19 22.79
N PHE A 387 -1.57 -20.77 21.70
CA PHE A 387 -1.70 -20.06 20.44
C PHE A 387 -2.74 -18.93 20.57
N ASP A 388 -2.34 -17.72 20.22
CA ASP A 388 -3.23 -16.55 20.16
C ASP A 388 -2.80 -15.63 19.01
N PRO A 389 -3.53 -15.63 17.87
CA PRO A 389 -3.18 -14.82 16.70
C PRO A 389 -3.42 -13.31 16.92
N THR A 390 -4.03 -12.92 18.04
CA THR A 390 -4.35 -11.53 18.36
C THR A 390 -3.24 -10.79 19.08
N ILE A 391 -2.21 -11.51 19.54
CA ILE A 391 -1.02 -10.96 20.19
C ILE A 391 0.25 -11.59 19.60
N LEU A 392 1.41 -11.00 19.85
CA LEU A 392 2.69 -11.67 19.67
C LEU A 392 2.83 -12.68 20.81
N ASP A 393 2.36 -13.92 20.58
CA ASP A 393 2.16 -14.93 21.61
C ASP A 393 3.47 -15.55 22.12
N GLY A 394 4.58 -15.34 21.39
CA GLY A 394 5.88 -15.93 21.71
C GLY A 394 5.90 -17.46 21.61
N LYS A 395 4.87 -18.08 20.99
CA LYS A 395 4.86 -19.50 20.64
C LYS A 395 5.82 -19.73 19.48
N LYS A 396 7.09 -19.95 19.82
CA LYS A 396 8.20 -20.01 18.86
C LYS A 396 8.74 -21.42 18.65
N THR A 397 9.38 -21.63 17.51
CA THR A 397 10.21 -22.81 17.26
C THR A 397 11.54 -22.74 18.01
N VAL A 398 12.15 -23.89 18.28
CA VAL A 398 13.48 -24.03 18.89
C VAL A 398 14.43 -24.74 17.95
N ASN A 399 15.72 -24.40 18.03
CA ASN A 399 16.81 -25.08 17.29
C ASN A 399 16.67 -25.04 15.74
N LEU A 400 16.02 -24.02 15.19
CA LEU A 400 16.02 -23.76 13.74
C LEU A 400 16.90 -22.57 13.41
N LYS A 401 17.66 -22.64 12.31
CA LYS A 401 18.46 -21.54 11.79
C LYS A 401 17.58 -20.30 11.52
N ILE A 402 16.40 -20.52 10.94
CA ILE A 402 15.38 -19.49 10.75
C ILE A 402 14.23 -19.83 11.70
N PRO A 403 14.06 -19.07 12.79
CA PRO A 403 12.98 -19.33 13.73
C PRO A 403 11.61 -18.98 13.10
N LYS A 404 10.54 -19.49 13.68
CA LYS A 404 9.22 -18.86 13.63
C LYS A 404 8.96 -18.30 15.01
N SER A 405 9.00 -16.98 15.15
CA SER A 405 9.08 -16.31 16.46
C SER A 405 7.75 -16.29 17.22
N ASN A 406 6.62 -16.37 16.50
CA ASN A 406 5.28 -16.42 17.07
C ASN A 406 4.43 -17.41 16.26
N TRP A 407 3.32 -17.86 16.85
CA TRP A 407 2.28 -18.68 16.21
C TRP A 407 2.82 -19.98 15.58
N ALA A 408 3.84 -20.57 16.17
CA ALA A 408 4.43 -21.81 15.68
C ALA A 408 3.56 -23.01 16.05
N LEU A 409 2.66 -23.38 15.15
CA LEU A 409 1.83 -24.58 15.20
C LEU A 409 2.47 -25.67 14.33
N THR A 410 2.38 -26.91 14.79
CA THR A 410 2.74 -28.09 13.98
C THR A 410 1.82 -28.22 12.77
N LEU A 411 2.30 -28.78 11.68
CA LEU A 411 1.50 -29.22 10.53
C LEU A 411 1.20 -30.72 10.71
N ASP A 412 0.10 -31.06 11.37
CA ASP A 412 -0.22 -32.45 11.77
C ASP A 412 -1.71 -32.80 11.68
N THR A 413 -2.55 -31.87 11.24
CA THR A 413 -4.01 -32.07 11.15
C THR A 413 -4.49 -31.94 9.70
N PRO A 414 -4.85 -33.02 9.01
CA PRO A 414 -5.37 -32.96 7.63
C PRO A 414 -6.80 -32.37 7.57
N PRO A 415 -7.26 -31.94 6.39
CA PRO A 415 -6.49 -31.82 5.16
C PRO A 415 -5.47 -30.68 5.23
N TYR A 416 -4.38 -30.86 4.45
CA TYR A 416 -3.34 -29.85 4.27
C TYR A 416 -3.58 -29.11 2.98
N ARG A 417 -3.38 -27.76 2.98
CA ARG A 417 -3.45 -26.91 1.80
C ARG A 417 -2.15 -26.19 1.55
N ALA A 418 -1.77 -26.07 0.29
CA ALA A 418 -0.63 -25.24 -0.12
C ALA A 418 -1.02 -24.30 -1.25
N TYR A 419 -0.58 -23.04 -1.11
CA TYR A 419 -0.89 -21.94 -2.04
C TYR A 419 0.40 -21.43 -2.68
N PRO A 420 0.53 -21.46 -4.02
CA PRO A 420 1.70 -20.95 -4.71
C PRO A 420 1.68 -19.42 -4.72
N VAL A 421 2.82 -18.81 -4.40
CA VAL A 421 2.94 -17.36 -4.31
C VAL A 421 4.18 -16.85 -5.01
N THR A 422 4.09 -15.63 -5.54
CA THR A 422 5.20 -14.83 -6.06
C THR A 422 5.20 -13.44 -5.41
N GLY A 423 6.18 -12.60 -5.73
CA GLY A 423 6.22 -11.22 -5.27
C GLY A 423 5.34 -10.32 -6.13
N GLY A 424 4.47 -9.54 -5.50
CA GLY A 424 3.65 -8.54 -6.16
C GLY A 424 3.96 -7.12 -5.65
N ILE A 425 4.49 -6.26 -6.53
CA ILE A 425 4.77 -4.87 -6.23
C ILE A 425 3.49 -4.04 -6.18
N THR A 426 3.37 -3.16 -5.18
CA THR A 426 2.20 -2.31 -5.01
C THR A 426 2.51 -0.83 -5.25
N PHE A 427 3.63 -0.34 -4.71
CA PHE A 427 4.12 1.02 -4.92
C PHE A 427 5.61 1.14 -4.56
N THR A 428 6.27 2.13 -5.11
CA THR A 428 7.70 2.41 -4.94
C THR A 428 7.94 3.42 -3.80
N TYR A 429 9.14 3.41 -3.17
CA TYR A 429 9.46 4.31 -2.04
C TYR A 429 10.33 5.50 -2.44
N GLY A 430 11.06 5.38 -3.54
CA GLY A 430 11.81 6.49 -4.12
C GLY A 430 10.89 7.46 -4.84
N GLY A 431 11.21 8.74 -4.77
CA GLY A 431 10.41 9.80 -5.39
C GLY A 431 11.20 11.11 -5.54
N LEU A 432 10.49 12.21 -5.63
CA LEU A 432 11.05 13.56 -5.73
C LEU A 432 11.28 14.16 -4.35
N LYS A 433 12.30 15.00 -4.22
CA LYS A 433 12.50 15.86 -3.06
C LYS A 433 11.56 17.05 -3.14
N ILE A 434 10.83 17.33 -2.06
CA ILE A 434 9.88 18.43 -1.99
C ILE A 434 10.15 19.35 -0.79
N SER A 435 9.69 20.59 -0.87
CA SER A 435 9.62 21.51 0.25
C SER A 435 8.44 21.19 1.17
N ASP A 436 8.36 21.85 2.32
CA ASP A 436 7.22 21.77 3.25
C ASP A 436 5.89 22.21 2.62
N GLN A 437 5.94 22.96 1.52
CA GLN A 437 4.77 23.42 0.77
C GLN A 437 4.42 22.51 -0.42
N GLY A 438 5.20 21.44 -0.65
CA GLY A 438 5.00 20.52 -1.77
C GLY A 438 5.67 20.92 -3.08
N ASN A 439 6.45 22.01 -3.11
CA ASN A 439 7.24 22.39 -4.31
C ASN A 439 8.32 21.32 -4.57
N VAL A 440 8.50 20.94 -5.81
CA VAL A 440 9.61 20.09 -6.23
C VAL A 440 10.92 20.88 -6.13
N LEU A 441 11.97 20.26 -5.56
CA LEU A 441 13.27 20.91 -5.35
C LEU A 441 14.30 20.50 -6.42
N ASN A 442 15.18 21.43 -6.77
CA ASN A 442 16.33 21.20 -7.63
C ASN A 442 17.57 20.77 -6.81
N LYS A 443 18.72 20.62 -7.46
CA LYS A 443 19.98 20.18 -6.83
C LYS A 443 20.52 21.13 -5.77
N GLU A 444 20.22 22.41 -5.89
CA GLU A 444 20.58 23.46 -4.93
C GLU A 444 19.57 23.59 -3.80
N GLU A 445 18.61 22.65 -3.70
CA GLU A 445 17.51 22.66 -2.74
C GLU A 445 16.54 23.84 -2.88
N ASN A 446 16.55 24.52 -4.03
CA ASN A 446 15.62 25.59 -4.33
C ASN A 446 14.34 25.03 -4.98
N PRO A 447 13.16 25.61 -4.68
CA PRO A 447 11.93 25.28 -5.39
C PRO A 447 12.02 25.50 -6.89
N ILE A 448 11.59 24.52 -7.68
CA ILE A 448 11.33 24.71 -9.12
C ILE A 448 10.02 25.45 -9.20
N GLU A 449 10.08 26.73 -9.60
CA GLU A 449 8.91 27.61 -9.63
C GLU A 449 7.77 27.05 -10.48
N GLY A 450 6.56 27.06 -9.95
CA GLY A 450 5.37 26.54 -10.64
C GLY A 450 5.22 25.02 -10.60
N LEU A 451 6.15 24.25 -9.99
CA LEU A 451 6.09 22.79 -9.93
C LEU A 451 5.90 22.27 -8.50
N TYR A 452 4.91 21.40 -8.33
CA TYR A 452 4.58 20.70 -7.09
C TYR A 452 4.51 19.20 -7.33
N ALA A 453 4.63 18.40 -6.27
CA ALA A 453 4.41 16.96 -6.33
C ALA A 453 3.69 16.46 -5.07
N CYS A 454 2.92 15.38 -5.23
CA CYS A 454 2.23 14.70 -4.13
C CYS A 454 2.04 13.21 -4.41
N GLY A 455 1.58 12.49 -3.39
CA GLY A 455 1.33 11.06 -3.47
C GLY A 455 2.61 10.24 -3.48
N GLU A 456 2.62 9.16 -4.22
CA GLU A 456 3.74 8.23 -4.34
C GLU A 456 5.00 8.89 -4.94
N LEU A 457 4.83 9.96 -5.73
CA LEU A 457 5.94 10.75 -6.27
C LEU A 457 6.79 11.44 -5.19
N VAL A 458 6.30 11.55 -3.95
CA VAL A 458 7.06 12.14 -2.84
C VAL A 458 7.98 11.09 -2.23
N GLY A 459 9.28 11.26 -2.41
CA GLY A 459 10.30 10.43 -1.78
C GLY A 459 10.46 10.70 -0.29
N GLY A 460 11.08 9.76 0.44
CA GLY A 460 11.43 9.95 1.86
C GLY A 460 10.31 9.65 2.86
N VAL A 461 9.08 9.41 2.43
CA VAL A 461 7.98 9.03 3.34
C VAL A 461 8.16 7.59 3.85
N PHE A 462 8.50 6.68 2.95
CA PHE A 462 8.77 5.27 3.27
C PHE A 462 10.19 4.91 2.83
N LEU A 463 10.92 4.12 3.64
CA LEU A 463 12.32 3.81 3.35
C LEU A 463 12.56 2.32 3.07
N ASN A 464 12.27 1.42 4.02
CA ASN A 464 12.50 -0.03 3.86
C ASN A 464 11.27 -0.87 4.19
N GLY A 465 10.15 -0.24 4.34
CA GLY A 465 8.86 -0.80 4.68
C GLY A 465 7.91 0.29 5.12
N TYR A 466 6.70 -0.09 5.48
CA TYR A 466 5.71 0.89 5.91
C TYR A 466 4.67 0.26 6.85
N PRO A 467 4.13 1.01 7.82
CA PRO A 467 3.00 0.55 8.58
C PRO A 467 1.74 0.57 7.70
N GLY A 468 1.08 -0.58 7.56
CA GLY A 468 -0.06 -0.77 6.64
C GLY A 468 -1.11 0.33 6.76
N GLY A 469 -1.61 0.82 5.62
CA GLY A 469 -2.60 1.90 5.52
C GLY A 469 -2.03 3.32 5.48
N SER A 470 -0.70 3.50 5.64
CA SER A 470 -0.09 4.84 5.61
C SER A 470 0.00 5.43 4.20
N GLY A 471 -0.01 4.61 3.15
CA GLY A 471 0.17 5.09 1.76
C GLY A 471 -0.96 6.00 1.29
N LEU A 472 -2.23 5.61 1.50
CA LEU A 472 -3.37 6.46 1.15
C LEU A 472 -3.41 7.74 1.97
N THR A 473 -3.14 7.65 3.29
CA THR A 473 -3.07 8.83 4.15
C THR A 473 -1.96 9.78 3.72
N SER A 474 -0.79 9.25 3.35
CA SER A 474 0.30 10.05 2.79
C SER A 474 -0.15 10.78 1.50
N GLY A 475 -0.78 10.05 0.58
CA GLY A 475 -1.33 10.64 -0.64
C GLY A 475 -2.27 11.80 -0.36
N ALA A 476 -3.21 11.64 0.58
CA ALA A 476 -4.16 12.68 0.96
C ALA A 476 -3.48 13.87 1.66
N VAL A 477 -2.53 13.62 2.59
CA VAL A 477 -1.80 14.68 3.31
C VAL A 477 -1.01 15.56 2.35
N PHE A 478 -0.16 14.94 1.53
CA PHE A 478 0.68 15.69 0.58
C PHE A 478 -0.13 16.27 -0.57
N GLY A 479 -1.21 15.60 -1.02
CA GLY A 479 -2.15 16.12 -1.99
C GLY A 479 -2.80 17.41 -1.51
N ARG A 480 -3.40 17.37 -0.30
CA ARG A 480 -4.02 18.54 0.31
C ARG A 480 -3.02 19.71 0.46
N LYS A 481 -1.78 19.45 0.90
CA LYS A 481 -0.73 20.47 1.01
C LYS A 481 -0.36 21.07 -0.35
N ALA A 482 -0.05 20.22 -1.34
CA ALA A 482 0.31 20.70 -2.68
C ALA A 482 -0.82 21.53 -3.30
N GLY A 483 -2.07 21.10 -3.18
CA GLY A 483 -3.23 21.84 -3.67
C GLY A 483 -3.42 23.19 -3.00
N LEU A 484 -3.26 23.25 -1.66
CA LEU A 484 -3.35 24.48 -0.88
C LEU A 484 -2.37 25.54 -1.42
N PHE A 485 -1.08 25.19 -1.55
CA PHE A 485 -0.05 26.15 -1.95
C PHE A 485 -0.04 26.42 -3.46
N ALA A 486 -0.30 25.41 -4.29
CA ALA A 486 -0.43 25.60 -5.74
C ALA A 486 -1.63 26.47 -6.11
N GLY A 487 -2.74 26.40 -5.37
CA GLY A 487 -3.97 27.18 -5.61
C GLY A 487 -3.99 28.55 -4.95
N ALA A 488 -3.18 28.77 -3.91
CA ALA A 488 -3.16 30.04 -3.18
C ALA A 488 -2.74 31.22 -4.09
N LYS A 489 -3.43 32.36 -3.95
CA LYS A 489 -2.95 33.62 -4.53
C LYS A 489 -1.69 34.07 -3.79
N ASN A 490 -0.70 34.49 -4.54
CA ASN A 490 0.49 35.16 -3.98
C ASN A 490 0.11 36.50 -3.41
#